data_7207217d00a0c89dd8cad49ae2da9df1
#
_entry.id   7207217d00a0c89dd8cad49ae2da9df1
#
_cell.length_a   1.000
_cell.length_b   1.000
_cell.length_c   1.000
_cell.angle_alpha   90.00
_cell.angle_beta   90.00
_cell.angle_gamma   90.00
#
_symmetry.space_group_name_H-M   'P 1'
#
loop_
_entity.id
_entity.type
_entity.pdbx_description
1 polymer ?
#
loop_
_entity_poly.entity_id
_entity_poly.type
_entity_poly.pdbx_seq_one_letter_code
_entity_poly.pdbx_strand_id
1 'polypeptide(L)'
;MNNIRKVIDNFTINRKTLGAFYTPTFLADYLARETMSLSTLDEDNSYTIFDPAMGEGSLLLSCVSYATKKNLSVNIGGIDIDNVAIGKSNITFKTYPIDYSFYNCDALYPFDHMNSVKGWERLLNQYCQNGIDFIVCNPPWGADKSKYKNLSIDFETAKGQFDTYDLFIELCIRNLKENGCYGFIVPDSIFNIEHKAIRKYLFCNSIIKRIVRLGEGIFPNINTSVSLIFGIKAKKKNYKVECAHLSNNIQKAVMRNEISLQEAVASSLNKVSVKYMTADFEFLTEIKDVDINISKMLLKCPRIKDYTTSHRGVELSKKGIVLRCPICKKWFPEPKNKNSVLVKCPHCKNLIERKYIYKEIAISENEKSDMTRIIVGEDIFRYRTRCKSYIQLGLNGINYKDNKLYEGTKILIRKTGVGITAGIDYNNCMTNQVVYILHRKKDVNPIITDEVILAILNSRIITYYT
;
A
#
# COMPACT_ATOMS: atom_id res chain seq x y z
N MET A 1 -8.16 25.50 28.73
CA MET A 1 -8.07 24.08 28.30
C MET A 1 -8.80 23.77 27.00
N ASN A 2 -9.98 24.35 26.69
CA ASN A 2 -10.70 24.06 25.43
C ASN A 2 -10.02 24.55 24.14
N ASN A 3 -9.27 25.65 24.18
CA ASN A 3 -8.57 26.16 22.98
C ASN A 3 -7.32 25.32 22.62
N ILE A 4 -6.62 24.79 23.61
CA ILE A 4 -5.45 23.93 23.38
C ILE A 4 -5.88 22.57 22.78
N ARG A 5 -7.00 21.99 23.25
CA ARG A 5 -7.56 20.77 22.63
C ARG A 5 -7.99 20.98 21.17
N LYS A 6 -8.65 22.10 20.86
CA LYS A 6 -9.02 22.43 19.46
C LYS A 6 -7.79 22.59 18.54
N VAL A 7 -6.72 23.19 19.04
CA VAL A 7 -5.46 23.35 18.29
C VAL A 7 -4.82 21.98 18.06
N ILE A 8 -4.76 21.12 19.10
CA ILE A 8 -4.20 19.76 18.98
C ILE A 8 -5.04 18.90 18.03
N ASP A 9 -6.39 18.97 18.10
CA ASP A 9 -7.28 18.23 17.20
C ASP A 9 -7.15 18.71 15.75
N ASN A 10 -7.02 20.00 15.49
CA ASN A 10 -6.78 20.55 14.15
C ASN A 10 -5.39 20.15 13.61
N PHE A 11 -4.35 20.12 14.45
CA PHE A 11 -3.01 19.63 14.07
C PHE A 11 -3.03 18.14 13.72
N THR A 12 -3.75 17.32 14.48
CA THR A 12 -3.88 15.87 14.23
C THR A 12 -4.72 15.59 12.96
N ILE A 13 -5.74 16.40 12.68
CA ILE A 13 -6.56 16.29 11.48
C ILE A 13 -5.75 16.68 10.23
N ASN A 14 -4.95 17.75 10.28
CA ASN A 14 -4.09 18.16 9.17
C ASN A 14 -3.02 17.10 8.85
N ARG A 15 -2.36 16.51 9.84
CA ARG A 15 -1.36 15.46 9.63
C ARG A 15 -1.94 14.20 8.97
N LYS A 16 -3.14 13.75 9.37
CA LYS A 16 -3.84 12.64 8.72
C LYS A 16 -4.25 12.95 7.28
N THR A 17 -4.60 14.19 6.98
CA THR A 17 -4.98 14.63 5.64
C THR A 17 -3.78 14.70 4.70
N LEU A 18 -2.59 15.00 5.25
CA LEU A 18 -1.32 15.06 4.52
C LEU A 18 -0.61 13.70 4.42
N GLY A 19 -1.08 12.66 5.17
CA GLY A 19 -0.43 11.34 5.17
C GLY A 19 0.96 11.33 5.81
N ALA A 20 1.28 12.33 6.66
CA ALA A 20 2.59 12.51 7.26
C ALA A 20 2.71 11.73 8.58
N PHE A 21 3.76 10.90 8.71
CA PHE A 21 4.03 10.07 9.88
C PHE A 21 5.47 10.28 10.38
N TYR A 22 5.63 10.42 11.69
CA TYR A 22 6.95 10.51 12.30
C TYR A 22 7.68 9.16 12.24
N THR A 23 8.87 9.13 11.64
CA THR A 23 9.67 7.91 11.50
C THR A 23 10.43 7.60 12.80
N PRO A 24 10.22 6.43 13.44
CA PRO A 24 10.97 6.04 14.63
C PRO A 24 12.48 5.99 14.38
N THR A 25 13.29 6.41 15.37
CA THR A 25 14.75 6.54 15.23
C THR A 25 15.42 5.22 14.79
N PHE A 26 15.05 4.08 15.39
CA PHE A 26 15.63 2.78 15.02
C PHE A 26 15.41 2.44 13.54
N LEU A 27 14.25 2.83 13.00
CA LEU A 27 13.91 2.62 11.59
C LEU A 27 14.66 3.59 10.68
N ALA A 28 14.76 4.86 11.09
CA ALA A 28 15.53 5.88 10.39
C ALA A 28 17.02 5.50 10.30
N ASP A 29 17.61 5.06 11.42
CA ASP A 29 19.01 4.61 11.48
C ASP A 29 19.27 3.39 10.58
N TYR A 30 18.34 2.43 10.59
CA TYR A 30 18.43 1.27 9.71
C TYR A 30 18.34 1.67 8.25
N LEU A 31 17.35 2.51 7.87
CA LEU A 31 17.17 2.96 6.49
C LEU A 31 18.40 3.73 5.99
N ALA A 32 18.89 4.69 6.76
CA ALA A 32 20.05 5.50 6.42
C ALA A 32 21.30 4.63 6.18
N ARG A 33 21.62 3.75 7.14
CA ARG A 33 22.76 2.85 7.05
C ARG A 33 22.69 1.93 5.83
N GLU A 34 21.56 1.26 5.63
CA GLU A 34 21.41 0.30 4.54
C GLU A 34 21.45 1.00 3.17
N THR A 35 20.86 2.20 3.06
CA THR A 35 20.89 2.98 1.82
C THR A 35 22.30 3.41 1.48
N MET A 36 23.03 4.00 2.43
CA MET A 36 24.38 4.51 2.18
C MET A 36 25.39 3.37 1.98
N SER A 37 25.20 2.22 2.60
CA SER A 37 26.07 1.04 2.42
C SER A 37 25.92 0.35 1.06
N LEU A 38 24.96 0.74 0.22
CA LEU A 38 24.83 0.20 -1.15
C LEU A 38 25.91 0.71 -2.11
N SER A 39 26.56 1.82 -1.78
CA SER A 39 27.66 2.40 -2.55
C SER A 39 28.99 2.18 -1.85
N THR A 40 30.05 2.09 -2.62
CA THR A 40 31.42 2.21 -2.09
C THR A 40 31.65 3.69 -1.79
N LEU A 41 31.86 3.99 -0.52
CA LEU A 41 32.04 5.35 -0.03
C LEU A 41 33.54 5.65 0.16
N ASP A 42 33.95 6.83 -0.26
CA ASP A 42 35.30 7.33 -0.15
C ASP A 42 35.30 8.60 0.71
N GLU A 43 36.19 8.69 1.67
CA GLU A 43 36.31 9.83 2.61
C GLU A 43 36.73 11.13 1.90
N ASP A 44 37.38 11.04 0.75
CA ASP A 44 37.81 12.21 -0.02
C ASP A 44 36.68 12.83 -0.88
N ASN A 45 35.52 12.15 -0.95
CA ASN A 45 34.37 12.61 -1.71
C ASN A 45 33.30 13.25 -0.85
N SER A 46 32.58 14.23 -1.40
CA SER A 46 31.38 14.79 -0.81
C SER A 46 30.11 14.23 -1.47
N TYR A 47 29.14 13.80 -0.67
CA TYR A 47 27.92 13.15 -1.14
C TYR A 47 26.70 14.00 -0.86
N THR A 48 25.81 14.12 -1.82
CA THR A 48 24.52 14.80 -1.64
C THR A 48 23.43 13.80 -1.25
N ILE A 49 22.80 14.03 -0.09
CA ILE A 49 21.70 13.22 0.44
C ILE A 49 20.43 14.05 0.44
N PHE A 50 19.33 13.50 -0.04
CA PHE A 50 18.08 14.22 -0.21
C PHE A 50 16.85 13.44 0.29
N ASP A 51 15.90 14.17 0.89
CA ASP A 51 14.57 13.65 1.26
C ASP A 51 13.48 14.60 0.74
N PRO A 52 12.64 14.18 -0.23
CA PRO A 52 11.58 15.02 -0.78
C PRO A 52 10.32 15.12 0.10
N ALA A 53 10.28 14.44 1.26
CA ALA A 53 9.21 14.49 2.24
C ALA A 53 9.78 14.42 3.65
N MET A 54 10.71 15.33 3.96
CA MET A 54 11.65 15.21 5.08
C MET A 54 11.01 15.34 6.46
N GLY A 55 9.81 15.93 6.58
CA GLY A 55 9.20 16.23 7.87
C GLY A 55 10.13 17.03 8.77
N GLU A 56 10.31 16.55 10.00
CA GLU A 56 11.26 17.14 10.98
C GLU A 56 12.72 16.66 10.75
N GLY A 57 13.03 15.99 9.61
CA GLY A 57 14.38 15.63 9.19
C GLY A 57 14.97 14.37 9.84
N SER A 58 14.17 13.50 10.44
CA SER A 58 14.66 12.32 11.18
C SER A 58 15.50 11.36 10.32
N LEU A 59 15.10 11.13 9.06
CA LEU A 59 15.88 10.29 8.13
C LEU A 59 17.22 10.94 7.77
N LEU A 60 17.20 12.24 7.49
CA LEU A 60 18.41 13.00 7.16
C LEU A 60 19.37 13.06 8.34
N LEU A 61 18.89 13.23 9.59
CA LEU A 61 19.71 13.18 10.79
C LEU A 61 20.40 11.83 10.97
N SER A 62 19.70 10.73 10.68
CA SER A 62 20.29 9.39 10.73
C SER A 62 21.38 9.23 9.65
N CYS A 63 21.19 9.83 8.47
CA CYS A 63 22.23 9.86 7.43
C CYS A 63 23.47 10.67 7.87
N VAL A 64 23.27 11.83 8.47
CA VAL A 64 24.35 12.65 9.05
C VAL A 64 25.12 11.85 10.11
N SER A 65 24.40 11.21 11.03
CA SER A 65 25.01 10.38 12.07
C SER A 65 25.83 9.23 11.49
N TYR A 66 25.34 8.58 10.44
CA TYR A 66 26.09 7.53 9.72
C TYR A 66 27.33 8.08 9.03
N ALA A 67 27.19 9.20 8.31
CA ALA A 67 28.30 9.86 7.62
C ALA A 67 29.41 10.30 8.60
N THR A 68 29.04 10.92 9.70
CA THR A 68 29.99 11.32 10.76
C THR A 68 30.79 10.14 11.31
N LYS A 69 30.13 9.01 11.58
CA LYS A 69 30.80 7.77 12.03
C LYS A 69 31.76 7.17 11.03
N LYS A 70 31.63 7.54 9.75
CA LYS A 70 32.42 7.08 8.62
C LYS A 70 33.39 8.14 8.08
N ASN A 71 33.51 9.29 8.75
CA ASN A 71 34.30 10.45 8.32
C ASN A 71 33.96 10.95 6.91
N LEU A 72 32.69 10.81 6.48
CA LEU A 72 32.27 11.22 5.15
C LEU A 72 31.79 12.67 5.12
N SER A 73 32.15 13.41 4.08
CA SER A 73 31.58 14.72 3.80
C SER A 73 30.21 14.60 3.14
N VAL A 74 29.20 15.29 3.66
CA VAL A 74 27.83 15.23 3.13
C VAL A 74 27.19 16.61 3.03
N ASN A 75 26.44 16.80 1.95
CA ASN A 75 25.53 17.93 1.74
C ASN A 75 24.09 17.42 1.88
N ILE A 76 23.27 18.07 2.68
CA ILE A 76 21.93 17.63 3.01
C ILE A 76 20.90 18.51 2.33
N GLY A 77 19.99 17.90 1.57
CA GLY A 77 18.87 18.59 0.96
C GLY A 77 17.52 17.99 1.39
N GLY A 78 16.48 18.80 1.41
CA GLY A 78 15.16 18.27 1.71
C GLY A 78 14.01 19.23 1.38
N ILE A 79 12.86 18.63 1.15
CA ILE A 79 11.59 19.35 0.88
C ILE A 79 10.55 18.86 1.88
N ASP A 80 9.70 19.77 2.34
CA ASP A 80 8.44 19.43 2.98
C ASP A 80 7.40 20.53 2.73
N ILE A 81 6.13 20.13 2.68
CA ILE A 81 4.99 21.04 2.56
C ILE A 81 4.66 21.72 3.91
N ASP A 82 5.09 21.11 5.03
CA ASP A 82 4.86 21.63 6.38
C ASP A 82 5.98 22.61 6.79
N ASN A 83 5.68 23.90 6.73
CA ASN A 83 6.60 24.97 7.12
C ASN A 83 7.06 24.87 8.60
N VAL A 84 6.21 24.33 9.49
CA VAL A 84 6.57 24.15 10.89
C VAL A 84 7.64 23.06 11.04
N ALA A 85 7.50 21.96 10.29
CA ALA A 85 8.49 20.89 10.26
C ALA A 85 9.84 21.39 9.71
N ILE A 86 9.83 22.15 8.62
CA ILE A 86 11.03 22.80 8.07
C ILE A 86 11.69 23.74 9.08
N GLY A 87 10.89 24.57 9.81
CA GLY A 87 11.43 25.44 10.87
C GLY A 87 12.16 24.69 11.97
N LYS A 88 11.60 23.57 12.43
CA LYS A 88 12.24 22.70 13.43
C LYS A 88 13.52 22.06 12.90
N SER A 89 13.49 21.58 11.67
CA SER A 89 14.66 20.98 11.02
C SER A 89 15.79 21.98 10.89
N ASN A 90 15.53 23.22 10.48
CA ASN A 90 16.53 24.27 10.39
C ASN A 90 17.20 24.55 11.76
N ILE A 91 16.45 24.55 12.86
CA ILE A 91 17.02 24.71 14.21
C ILE A 91 17.93 23.53 14.54
N THR A 92 17.49 22.31 14.28
CA THR A 92 18.25 21.09 14.61
C THR A 92 19.53 21.00 13.77
N PHE A 93 19.45 21.18 12.45
CA PHE A 93 20.60 21.01 11.56
C PHE A 93 21.67 22.11 11.72
N LYS A 94 21.30 23.28 12.24
CA LYS A 94 22.23 24.34 12.60
C LYS A 94 23.32 23.92 13.62
N THR A 95 23.05 22.87 14.40
CA THR A 95 24.00 22.35 15.40
C THR A 95 25.05 21.41 14.81
N TYR A 96 24.93 21.02 13.55
CA TYR A 96 25.85 20.11 12.87
C TYR A 96 26.78 20.89 11.91
N PRO A 97 28.07 20.55 11.82
CA PRO A 97 29.01 21.19 10.93
C PRO A 97 28.91 20.63 9.50
N ILE A 98 27.77 20.81 8.86
CA ILE A 98 27.44 20.30 7.52
C ILE A 98 26.70 21.37 6.71
N ASP A 99 26.81 21.31 5.39
CA ASP A 99 25.99 22.12 4.51
C ASP A 99 24.60 21.49 4.33
N TYR A 100 23.56 22.31 4.47
CA TYR A 100 22.17 21.86 4.29
C TYR A 100 21.29 22.92 3.65
N SER A 101 20.25 22.45 2.94
CA SER A 101 19.27 23.31 2.28
C SER A 101 17.89 22.67 2.34
N PHE A 102 16.94 23.35 2.98
CA PHE A 102 15.55 22.87 3.13
C PHE A 102 14.55 23.82 2.50
N TYR A 103 13.59 23.25 1.76
CA TYR A 103 12.60 24.01 0.97
C TYR A 103 11.20 23.68 1.41
N ASN A 104 10.44 24.74 1.74
CA ASN A 104 9.01 24.62 2.03
C ASN A 104 8.23 24.72 0.71
N CYS A 105 7.95 23.57 0.09
CA CYS A 105 7.12 23.48 -1.11
C CYS A 105 6.54 22.07 -1.27
N ASP A 106 5.62 21.90 -2.22
CA ASP A 106 5.14 20.59 -2.63
C ASP A 106 6.19 19.93 -3.55
N ALA A 107 6.77 18.79 -3.13
CA ALA A 107 7.80 18.11 -3.91
C ALA A 107 7.32 17.62 -5.28
N LEU A 108 6.01 17.39 -5.47
CA LEU A 108 5.45 17.03 -6.77
C LEU A 108 5.29 18.23 -7.69
N TYR A 109 5.27 19.46 -7.14
CA TYR A 109 5.20 20.74 -7.85
C TYR A 109 6.15 21.78 -7.24
N PRO A 110 7.49 21.55 -7.27
CA PRO A 110 8.42 22.49 -6.66
C PRO A 110 8.31 23.88 -7.29
N PHE A 111 8.37 24.92 -6.44
CA PHE A 111 8.25 26.33 -6.83
C PHE A 111 6.91 26.70 -7.51
N ASP A 112 5.81 26.02 -7.16
CA ASP A 112 4.48 26.21 -7.74
C ASP A 112 4.43 26.10 -9.27
N HIS A 113 5.41 25.39 -9.86
CA HIS A 113 5.41 25.13 -11.28
C HIS A 113 4.35 24.09 -11.65
N MET A 114 3.59 24.40 -12.71
CA MET A 114 2.62 23.45 -13.28
C MET A 114 3.27 22.22 -13.91
N ASN A 115 4.59 22.22 -14.09
CA ASN A 115 5.38 21.10 -14.61
C ASN A 115 6.42 20.66 -13.58
N SER A 116 6.23 19.46 -13.02
CA SER A 116 7.10 18.87 -12.01
C SER A 116 8.56 18.73 -12.50
N VAL A 117 8.77 18.36 -13.75
CA VAL A 117 10.12 18.14 -14.33
C VAL A 117 10.90 19.47 -14.31
N LYS A 118 10.32 20.54 -14.82
CA LYS A 118 10.98 21.88 -14.85
C LYS A 118 11.23 22.42 -13.44
N GLY A 119 10.29 22.18 -12.51
CA GLY A 119 10.48 22.56 -11.11
C GLY A 119 11.70 21.87 -10.49
N TRP A 120 11.87 20.57 -10.75
CA TRP A 120 13.01 19.81 -10.28
C TRP A 120 14.32 20.17 -11.00
N GLU A 121 14.31 20.41 -12.30
CA GLU A 121 15.48 20.93 -13.03
C GLU A 121 15.98 22.24 -12.40
N ARG A 122 15.08 23.15 -12.07
CA ARG A 122 15.43 24.39 -11.37
C ARG A 122 16.02 24.12 -9.99
N LEU A 123 15.42 23.21 -9.20
CA LEU A 123 15.88 22.84 -7.86
C LEU A 123 17.29 22.24 -7.92
N LEU A 124 17.52 21.29 -8.82
CA LEU A 124 18.81 20.62 -8.98
C LEU A 124 19.89 21.63 -9.42
N ASN A 125 19.61 22.48 -10.40
CA ASN A 125 20.55 23.48 -10.88
C ASN A 125 20.93 24.51 -9.81
N GLN A 126 19.99 24.85 -8.94
CA GLN A 126 20.19 25.86 -7.91
C GLN A 126 20.88 25.30 -6.65
N TYR A 127 20.61 24.06 -6.27
CA TYR A 127 20.93 23.54 -4.94
C TYR A 127 21.64 22.20 -4.92
N CYS A 128 21.61 21.44 -6.01
CA CYS A 128 22.23 20.12 -6.13
C CYS A 128 23.01 20.00 -7.44
N GLN A 129 23.87 20.97 -7.73
CA GLN A 129 24.61 21.05 -9.02
C GLN A 129 25.37 19.77 -9.34
N ASN A 130 25.89 19.07 -8.33
CA ASN A 130 26.54 17.77 -8.48
C ASN A 130 25.54 16.60 -8.55
N GLY A 131 24.23 16.87 -8.54
CA GLY A 131 23.15 15.87 -8.50
C GLY A 131 23.02 15.21 -7.12
N ILE A 132 22.12 14.24 -7.00
CA ILE A 132 21.79 13.55 -5.75
C ILE A 132 22.40 12.14 -5.74
N ASP A 133 23.22 11.82 -4.74
CA ASP A 133 23.86 10.52 -4.57
C ASP A 133 22.98 9.55 -3.81
N PHE A 134 22.29 10.04 -2.78
CA PHE A 134 21.42 9.22 -1.92
C PHE A 134 20.06 9.88 -1.73
N ILE A 135 19.01 9.11 -1.88
CA ILE A 135 17.65 9.51 -1.49
C ILE A 135 17.14 8.55 -0.41
N VAL A 136 16.72 9.13 0.70
CA VAL A 136 15.95 8.45 1.75
C VAL A 136 14.59 9.11 1.83
N CYS A 137 13.50 8.33 1.88
CA CYS A 137 12.18 8.94 1.92
C CYS A 137 11.17 8.04 2.64
N ASN A 138 10.37 8.65 3.50
CA ASN A 138 9.10 8.12 3.97
C ASN A 138 7.97 8.94 3.31
N PRO A 139 7.58 8.62 2.08
CA PRO A 139 6.65 9.44 1.31
C PRO A 139 5.26 9.47 1.97
N PRO A 140 4.42 10.48 1.73
CA PRO A 140 3.07 10.53 2.27
C PRO A 140 2.19 9.40 1.72
N TRP A 141 1.41 8.72 2.60
CA TRP A 141 0.51 7.62 2.25
C TRP A 141 -0.95 8.03 2.39
N GLY A 142 -1.78 7.71 1.38
CA GLY A 142 -3.22 7.96 1.42
C GLY A 142 -3.60 9.45 1.46
N ALA A 143 -2.73 10.34 1.03
CA ALA A 143 -3.01 11.77 0.92
C ALA A 143 -4.09 12.06 -0.13
N ASP A 144 -4.72 13.23 -0.05
CA ASP A 144 -5.71 13.65 -1.02
C ASP A 144 -5.07 13.86 -2.40
N LYS A 145 -5.46 13.03 -3.34
CA LYS A 145 -4.96 13.00 -4.73
C LYS A 145 -5.69 13.98 -5.65
N SER A 146 -6.71 14.67 -5.17
CA SER A 146 -7.55 15.53 -6.02
C SER A 146 -6.77 16.64 -6.71
N LYS A 147 -5.73 17.17 -6.06
CA LYS A 147 -4.82 18.19 -6.60
C LYS A 147 -3.80 17.64 -7.62
N TYR A 148 -3.61 16.32 -7.68
CA TYR A 148 -2.62 15.68 -8.55
C TYR A 148 -3.20 15.04 -9.81
N LYS A 149 -4.43 15.35 -10.18
CA LYS A 149 -5.12 14.76 -11.35
C LYS A 149 -4.39 15.00 -12.67
N ASN A 150 -3.69 16.11 -12.80
CA ASN A 150 -2.98 16.50 -14.02
C ASN A 150 -1.56 15.92 -14.12
N LEU A 151 -1.03 15.27 -13.06
CA LEU A 151 0.31 14.65 -13.08
C LEU A 151 0.42 13.43 -14.00
N SER A 152 -0.67 12.87 -14.51
CA SER A 152 -0.64 11.76 -15.48
C SER A 152 0.10 12.12 -16.78
N ILE A 153 0.36 13.39 -17.05
CA ILE A 153 1.17 13.87 -18.17
C ILE A 153 2.66 13.71 -17.85
N ASP A 154 3.06 13.99 -16.61
CA ASP A 154 4.45 14.03 -16.16
C ASP A 154 4.95 12.70 -15.55
N PHE A 155 4.03 11.86 -15.04
CA PHE A 155 4.35 10.62 -14.32
C PHE A 155 3.79 9.37 -15.00
N GLU A 156 4.64 8.36 -15.18
CA GLU A 156 4.24 7.06 -15.73
C GLU A 156 3.35 6.29 -14.76
N THR A 157 3.54 6.49 -13.46
CA THR A 157 2.84 5.79 -12.38
C THR A 157 1.49 6.40 -12.02
N ALA A 158 1.19 7.62 -12.51
CA ALA A 158 -0.08 8.31 -12.28
C ALA A 158 -1.25 7.75 -13.14
N LYS A 159 -1.15 6.53 -13.65
CA LYS A 159 -2.17 5.89 -14.50
C LYS A 159 -3.01 4.90 -13.70
N GLY A 160 -4.33 5.00 -13.80
CA GLY A 160 -5.26 4.09 -13.11
C GLY A 160 -5.40 4.40 -11.62
N GLN A 161 -5.36 3.36 -10.79
CA GLN A 161 -5.32 3.52 -9.33
C GLN A 161 -3.86 3.63 -8.87
N PHE A 162 -3.53 4.69 -8.17
CA PHE A 162 -2.22 4.95 -7.60
C PHE A 162 -2.38 5.60 -6.22
N ASP A 163 -1.33 5.62 -5.41
CA ASP A 163 -1.26 6.42 -4.19
C ASP A 163 -0.18 7.52 -4.35
N THR A 164 -0.14 8.46 -3.44
CA THR A 164 0.82 9.57 -3.45
C THR A 164 2.26 9.05 -3.40
N TYR A 165 2.53 8.02 -2.61
CA TYR A 165 3.86 7.42 -2.51
C TYR A 165 4.36 6.85 -3.85
N ASP A 166 3.49 6.40 -4.76
CA ASP A 166 3.89 5.91 -6.09
C ASP A 166 4.56 7.04 -6.90
N LEU A 167 4.00 8.24 -6.82
CA LEU A 167 4.53 9.43 -7.48
C LEU A 167 5.87 9.86 -6.86
N PHE A 168 5.98 9.83 -5.53
CA PHE A 168 7.22 10.16 -4.83
C PHE A 168 8.34 9.20 -5.16
N ILE A 169 8.08 7.89 -5.25
CA ILE A 169 9.10 6.91 -5.65
C ILE A 169 9.57 7.18 -7.08
N GLU A 170 8.67 7.41 -8.04
CA GLU A 170 9.04 7.76 -9.42
C GLU A 170 9.89 9.03 -9.45
N LEU A 171 9.46 10.08 -8.73
CA LEU A 171 10.17 11.33 -8.57
C LEU A 171 11.61 11.13 -8.08
N CYS A 172 11.77 10.34 -7.00
CA CYS A 172 13.07 10.03 -6.41
C CYS A 172 14.00 9.35 -7.41
N ILE A 173 13.54 8.28 -8.07
CA ILE A 173 14.36 7.55 -9.04
C ILE A 173 14.74 8.46 -10.24
N ARG A 174 13.83 9.31 -10.69
CA ARG A 174 14.07 10.23 -11.81
C ARG A 174 15.21 11.19 -11.48
N ASN A 175 15.20 11.79 -10.29
CA ASN A 175 16.13 12.84 -9.90
C ASN A 175 17.43 12.35 -9.24
N LEU A 176 17.55 11.06 -8.96
CA LEU A 176 18.77 10.44 -8.48
C LEU A 176 19.81 10.36 -9.61
N LYS A 177 21.12 10.49 -9.30
CA LYS A 177 22.21 10.23 -10.25
C LYS A 177 22.18 8.79 -10.75
N GLU A 178 22.79 8.52 -11.91
CA GLU A 178 23.15 7.15 -12.28
C GLU A 178 24.10 6.56 -11.22
N ASN A 179 23.82 5.32 -10.81
CA ASN A 179 24.43 4.62 -9.68
C ASN A 179 24.14 5.23 -8.29
N GLY A 180 23.32 6.26 -8.18
CA GLY A 180 22.82 6.75 -6.90
C GLY A 180 21.92 5.73 -6.21
N CYS A 181 21.89 5.78 -4.88
CA CYS A 181 21.20 4.79 -4.05
C CYS A 181 19.95 5.36 -3.39
N TYR A 182 18.96 4.50 -3.17
CA TYR A 182 17.72 4.91 -2.52
C TYR A 182 17.26 3.94 -1.43
N GLY A 183 16.57 4.49 -0.42
CA GLY A 183 15.85 3.76 0.62
C GLY A 183 14.48 4.37 0.87
N PHE A 184 13.44 3.54 0.75
CA PHE A 184 12.05 3.97 0.93
C PHE A 184 11.36 3.22 2.05
N ILE A 185 10.51 3.93 2.81
CA ILE A 185 9.54 3.37 3.74
C ILE A 185 8.17 3.44 3.07
N VAL A 186 7.54 2.32 2.80
CA VAL A 186 6.28 2.26 2.06
C VAL A 186 5.26 1.35 2.75
N PRO A 187 3.95 1.56 2.56
CA PRO A 187 2.95 0.64 3.05
C PRO A 187 2.94 -0.67 2.24
N ASP A 188 2.53 -1.78 2.87
CA ASP A 188 2.42 -3.09 2.20
C ASP A 188 1.40 -3.11 1.06
N SER A 189 0.57 -2.05 0.92
CA SER A 189 -0.27 -1.88 -0.28
C SER A 189 0.52 -1.89 -1.59
N ILE A 190 1.82 -1.57 -1.56
CA ILE A 190 2.71 -1.64 -2.73
C ILE A 190 2.76 -3.04 -3.37
N PHE A 191 2.43 -4.10 -2.61
CA PHE A 191 2.32 -5.48 -3.13
C PHE A 191 1.01 -5.73 -3.88
N ASN A 192 -0.01 -4.88 -3.71
CA ASN A 192 -1.32 -5.05 -4.34
C ASN A 192 -1.25 -4.79 -5.85
N ILE A 193 -2.24 -5.32 -6.58
CA ILE A 193 -2.30 -5.22 -8.05
C ILE A 193 -2.42 -3.76 -8.52
N GLU A 194 -3.06 -2.91 -7.74
CA GLU A 194 -3.26 -1.49 -8.02
C GLU A 194 -1.93 -0.74 -8.20
N HIS A 195 -0.88 -1.17 -7.49
CA HIS A 195 0.46 -0.57 -7.50
C HIS A 195 1.44 -1.25 -8.47
N LYS A 196 0.95 -2.05 -9.43
CA LYS A 196 1.79 -2.71 -10.43
C LYS A 196 2.61 -1.73 -11.27
N ALA A 197 2.07 -0.52 -11.54
CA ALA A 197 2.75 0.50 -12.34
C ALA A 197 4.06 0.94 -11.70
N ILE A 198 4.06 1.26 -10.40
CA ILE A 198 5.28 1.67 -9.70
C ILE A 198 6.28 0.52 -9.55
N ARG A 199 5.83 -0.72 -9.29
CA ARG A 199 6.74 -1.86 -9.27
C ARG A 199 7.42 -2.07 -10.63
N LYS A 200 6.66 -1.96 -11.73
CA LYS A 200 7.21 -2.00 -13.09
C LYS A 200 8.24 -0.89 -13.30
N TYR A 201 7.93 0.33 -12.87
CA TYR A 201 8.84 1.47 -12.98
C TYR A 201 10.17 1.19 -12.25
N LEU A 202 10.12 0.72 -11.01
CA LEU A 202 11.29 0.33 -10.22
C LEU A 202 12.14 -0.74 -10.92
N PHE A 203 11.53 -1.82 -11.42
CA PHE A 203 12.26 -2.88 -12.13
C PHE A 203 12.87 -2.43 -13.45
N CYS A 204 12.28 -1.46 -14.14
CA CYS A 204 12.78 -0.94 -15.42
C CYS A 204 13.88 0.12 -15.26
N ASN A 205 13.86 0.88 -14.16
CA ASN A 205 14.72 2.06 -13.99
C ASN A 205 15.71 1.94 -12.82
N SER A 206 15.71 0.81 -12.10
CA SER A 206 16.63 0.59 -10.98
C SER A 206 16.98 -0.88 -10.78
N ILE A 207 18.01 -1.13 -10.00
CA ILE A 207 18.35 -2.45 -9.44
C ILE A 207 17.85 -2.48 -8.01
N ILE A 208 16.77 -3.21 -7.75
CA ILE A 208 16.29 -3.41 -6.39
C ILE A 208 17.25 -4.36 -5.67
N LYS A 209 17.87 -3.90 -4.60
CA LYS A 209 18.85 -4.67 -3.83
C LYS A 209 18.20 -5.45 -2.69
N ARG A 210 17.25 -4.81 -1.98
CA ARG A 210 16.60 -5.42 -0.82
C ARG A 210 15.15 -4.96 -0.66
N ILE A 211 14.30 -5.89 -0.25
CA ILE A 211 12.91 -5.65 0.16
C ILE A 211 12.74 -6.28 1.54
N VAL A 212 12.27 -5.49 2.53
CA VAL A 212 12.04 -5.95 3.90
C VAL A 212 10.61 -5.68 4.29
N ARG A 213 9.83 -6.72 4.56
CA ARG A 213 8.48 -6.59 5.13
C ARG A 213 8.57 -6.59 6.65
N LEU A 214 8.20 -5.48 7.25
CA LEU A 214 8.29 -5.27 8.71
C LEU A 214 7.00 -5.67 9.43
N GLY A 215 5.84 -5.65 8.75
CA GLY A 215 4.53 -5.91 9.32
C GLY A 215 3.85 -4.69 9.95
N GLU A 216 2.80 -4.92 10.74
CA GLU A 216 1.97 -3.88 11.38
C GLU A 216 2.60 -3.38 12.69
N GLY A 217 2.21 -2.16 13.13
CA GLY A 217 2.57 -1.63 14.46
C GLY A 217 3.98 -1.05 14.58
N ILE A 218 4.68 -0.82 13.46
CA ILE A 218 5.96 -0.11 13.42
C ILE A 218 5.77 1.38 13.77
N PHE A 219 4.69 1.98 13.30
CA PHE A 219 4.34 3.36 13.61
C PHE A 219 3.28 3.41 14.70
N PRO A 220 3.45 4.25 15.74
CA PRO A 220 2.46 4.41 16.80
C PRO A 220 1.09 4.82 16.22
N ASN A 221 0.02 4.18 16.69
CA ASN A 221 -1.37 4.48 16.29
C ASN A 221 -1.73 4.23 14.81
N ILE A 222 -0.92 3.46 14.08
CA ILE A 222 -1.17 3.10 12.68
C ILE A 222 -1.18 1.58 12.54
N ASN A 223 -2.32 1.06 12.07
CA ASN A 223 -2.51 -0.37 11.80
C ASN A 223 -2.22 -0.70 10.32
N THR A 224 -1.16 -0.10 9.76
CA THR A 224 -0.74 -0.37 8.38
C THR A 224 0.58 -1.13 8.42
N SER A 225 0.64 -2.25 7.72
CA SER A 225 1.88 -2.99 7.51
C SER A 225 2.83 -2.18 6.64
N VAL A 226 4.11 -2.23 6.98
CA VAL A 226 5.15 -1.40 6.39
C VAL A 226 6.26 -2.25 5.80
N SER A 227 6.80 -1.81 4.68
CA SER A 227 7.96 -2.39 4.02
C SER A 227 9.05 -1.37 3.72
N LEU A 228 10.28 -1.84 3.63
CA LEU A 228 11.44 -1.07 3.18
C LEU A 228 11.88 -1.57 1.82
N ILE A 229 12.25 -0.64 0.93
CA ILE A 229 12.77 -0.95 -0.40
C ILE A 229 14.08 -0.21 -0.60
N PHE A 230 15.13 -0.94 -0.92
CA PHE A 230 16.46 -0.40 -1.18
C PHE A 230 16.93 -0.74 -2.58
N GLY A 231 17.62 0.18 -3.24
CA GLY A 231 18.16 -0.08 -4.55
C GLY A 231 19.10 1.00 -5.07
N ILE A 232 19.50 0.81 -6.33
CA ILE A 232 20.44 1.67 -7.04
C ILE A 232 19.81 2.05 -8.38
N LYS A 233 19.87 3.32 -8.77
CA LYS A 233 19.47 3.75 -10.11
C LYS A 233 20.48 3.26 -11.13
N ALA A 234 20.23 2.09 -11.67
CA ALA A 234 21.03 1.45 -12.69
C ALA A 234 20.20 0.39 -13.42
N LYS A 235 20.66 -0.06 -14.58
CA LYS A 235 19.98 -1.11 -15.35
C LYS A 235 20.76 -2.42 -15.33
N LYS A 236 20.13 -3.49 -14.89
CA LYS A 236 20.71 -4.84 -14.91
C LYS A 236 19.60 -5.87 -15.12
N LYS A 237 19.81 -6.82 -16.04
CA LYS A 237 18.78 -7.82 -16.38
C LYS A 237 18.74 -9.00 -15.42
N ASN A 238 19.89 -9.45 -14.91
CA ASN A 238 20.00 -10.65 -14.10
C ASN A 238 20.67 -10.32 -12.76
N TYR A 239 19.91 -10.33 -11.68
CA TYR A 239 20.41 -10.15 -10.33
C TYR A 239 19.48 -10.85 -9.32
N LYS A 240 19.93 -10.97 -8.09
CA LYS A 240 19.10 -11.46 -6.98
C LYS A 240 18.75 -10.29 -6.08
N VAL A 241 17.50 -10.28 -5.61
CA VAL A 241 17.00 -9.34 -4.62
C VAL A 241 17.07 -10.03 -3.26
N GLU A 242 17.63 -9.37 -2.28
CA GLU A 242 17.56 -9.80 -0.87
C GLU A 242 16.17 -9.49 -0.32
N CYS A 243 15.49 -10.49 0.21
CA CYS A 243 14.14 -10.36 0.72
C CYS A 243 14.08 -10.84 2.16
N ALA A 244 13.39 -10.09 3.02
CA ALA A 244 13.11 -10.50 4.39
C ALA A 244 11.65 -10.22 4.72
N HIS A 245 11.04 -11.13 5.50
CA HIS A 245 9.73 -10.93 6.08
C HIS A 245 9.82 -11.22 7.58
N LEU A 246 9.63 -10.21 8.40
CA LEU A 246 9.67 -10.36 9.84
C LEU A 246 8.38 -11.03 10.33
N SER A 247 8.51 -12.19 10.95
CA SER A 247 7.36 -12.81 11.64
C SER A 247 6.90 -11.91 12.81
N ASN A 248 5.64 -12.05 13.21
CA ASN A 248 5.07 -11.27 14.32
C ASN A 248 5.88 -11.39 15.62
N ASN A 249 6.53 -12.53 15.87
CA ASN A 249 7.36 -12.72 17.06
C ASN A 249 8.67 -11.93 16.98
N ILE A 250 9.35 -11.98 15.82
CA ILE A 250 10.58 -11.23 15.57
C ILE A 250 10.31 -9.73 15.62
N GLN A 251 9.22 -9.28 14.99
CA GLN A 251 8.81 -7.89 15.02
C GLN A 251 8.57 -7.39 16.46
N LYS A 252 7.85 -8.16 17.27
CA LYS A 252 7.63 -7.81 18.69
C LYS A 252 8.93 -7.73 19.47
N ALA A 253 9.90 -8.60 19.21
CA ALA A 253 11.21 -8.56 19.82
C ALA A 253 11.98 -7.28 19.45
N VAL A 254 11.93 -6.86 18.18
CA VAL A 254 12.48 -5.55 17.73
C VAL A 254 11.80 -4.39 18.46
N MET A 255 10.46 -4.38 18.52
CA MET A 255 9.71 -3.29 19.17
C MET A 255 9.94 -3.20 20.68
N ARG A 256 10.39 -4.28 21.32
CA ARG A 256 10.79 -4.33 22.73
C ARG A 256 12.28 -4.08 22.95
N ASN A 257 13.04 -3.79 21.88
CA ASN A 257 14.50 -3.66 21.91
C ASN A 257 15.24 -4.92 22.42
N GLU A 258 14.64 -6.11 22.28
CA GLU A 258 15.27 -7.39 22.61
C GLU A 258 16.31 -7.79 21.57
N ILE A 259 16.07 -7.44 20.30
CA ILE A 259 17.00 -7.60 19.17
C ILE A 259 17.00 -6.32 18.31
N SER A 260 18.10 -6.04 17.66
CA SER A 260 18.17 -4.94 16.69
C SER A 260 17.41 -5.27 15.39
N LEU A 261 16.92 -4.23 14.69
CA LEU A 261 16.31 -4.43 13.37
C LEU A 261 17.29 -5.08 12.38
N GLN A 262 18.58 -4.79 12.49
CA GLN A 262 19.63 -5.40 11.65
C GLN A 262 19.71 -6.92 11.85
N GLU A 263 19.75 -7.38 13.09
CA GLU A 263 19.79 -8.81 13.42
C GLU A 263 18.50 -9.51 12.98
N ALA A 264 17.35 -8.88 13.21
CA ALA A 264 16.05 -9.38 12.81
C ALA A 264 15.97 -9.58 11.28
N VAL A 265 16.43 -8.59 10.50
CA VAL A 265 16.45 -8.70 9.04
C VAL A 265 17.47 -9.75 8.60
N ALA A 266 18.68 -9.74 9.15
CA ALA A 266 19.73 -10.71 8.78
C ALA A 266 19.28 -12.16 9.00
N SER A 267 18.56 -12.45 10.10
CA SER A 267 18.03 -13.78 10.39
C SER A 267 16.88 -14.23 9.46
N SER A 268 16.24 -13.28 8.80
CA SER A 268 15.07 -13.52 7.92
C SER A 268 15.41 -13.41 6.43
N LEU A 269 16.67 -13.14 6.07
CA LEU A 269 17.08 -12.90 4.69
C LEU A 269 17.03 -14.16 3.83
N ASN A 270 16.42 -14.01 2.65
CA ASN A 270 16.56 -14.95 1.53
C ASN A 270 16.92 -14.17 0.25
N LYS A 271 17.29 -14.88 -0.82
CA LYS A 271 17.67 -14.26 -2.11
C LYS A 271 16.79 -14.80 -3.23
N VAL A 272 16.03 -13.90 -3.83
CA VAL A 272 15.10 -14.21 -4.93
C VAL A 272 15.65 -13.65 -6.25
N SER A 273 15.66 -14.46 -7.31
CA SER A 273 16.05 -13.98 -8.64
C SER A 273 15.01 -13.00 -9.17
N VAL A 274 15.47 -11.83 -9.64
CA VAL A 274 14.61 -10.79 -10.24
C VAL A 274 13.77 -11.32 -11.41
N LYS A 275 14.22 -12.34 -12.12
CA LYS A 275 13.50 -12.98 -13.23
C LYS A 275 12.10 -13.45 -12.83
N TYR A 276 11.91 -13.89 -11.59
CA TYR A 276 10.60 -14.32 -11.10
C TYR A 276 9.69 -13.14 -10.78
N MET A 277 10.27 -12.05 -10.30
CA MET A 277 9.52 -10.84 -9.96
C MET A 277 9.08 -10.06 -11.20
N THR A 278 9.94 -10.00 -12.23
CA THR A 278 9.67 -9.22 -13.44
C THR A 278 8.67 -9.86 -14.40
N ALA A 279 8.37 -11.15 -14.25
CA ALA A 279 7.36 -11.83 -15.07
C ALA A 279 5.99 -11.12 -14.98
N ASP A 280 5.61 -10.66 -13.80
CA ASP A 280 4.36 -9.95 -13.53
C ASP A 280 4.55 -8.61 -12.80
N PHE A 281 5.79 -8.22 -12.59
CA PHE A 281 6.15 -7.06 -11.77
C PHE A 281 5.58 -7.17 -10.34
N GLU A 282 5.79 -8.34 -9.72
CA GLU A 282 5.39 -8.63 -8.34
C GLU A 282 6.62 -8.71 -7.42
N PHE A 283 6.48 -8.19 -6.21
CA PHE A 283 7.49 -8.35 -5.17
C PHE A 283 7.28 -9.69 -4.45
N LEU A 284 8.11 -10.67 -4.76
CA LEU A 284 8.06 -12.00 -4.20
C LEU A 284 9.09 -12.09 -3.05
N THR A 285 8.65 -11.85 -1.82
CA THR A 285 9.55 -11.76 -0.66
C THR A 285 9.71 -13.05 0.11
N GLU A 286 8.85 -14.05 -0.10
CA GLU A 286 8.79 -15.27 0.70
C GLU A 286 9.19 -16.55 -0.04
N ILE A 287 9.68 -16.44 -1.28
CA ILE A 287 10.05 -17.61 -2.08
C ILE A 287 11.39 -18.16 -1.60
N LYS A 288 11.38 -19.40 -1.10
CA LYS A 288 12.58 -20.21 -0.82
C LYS A 288 13.08 -20.92 -2.08
N ASP A 289 14.33 -21.38 -2.11
CA ASP A 289 14.90 -22.07 -3.28
C ASP A 289 14.08 -23.31 -3.72
N VAL A 290 13.45 -24.02 -2.78
CA VAL A 290 12.52 -25.13 -3.07
C VAL A 290 11.30 -24.67 -3.86
N ASP A 291 10.86 -23.42 -3.66
CA ASP A 291 9.68 -22.83 -4.29
C ASP A 291 9.96 -22.37 -5.71
N ILE A 292 11.25 -22.17 -6.05
CA ILE A 292 11.66 -21.71 -7.39
C ILE A 292 11.19 -22.70 -8.47
N ASN A 293 11.26 -24.00 -8.23
CA ASN A 293 10.82 -25.00 -9.21
C ASN A 293 9.30 -25.02 -9.37
N ILE A 294 8.57 -24.85 -8.27
CA ILE A 294 7.10 -24.74 -8.29
C ILE A 294 6.70 -23.41 -8.95
N SER A 295 7.37 -22.29 -8.62
CA SER A 295 7.14 -21.01 -9.29
C SER A 295 7.40 -21.07 -10.80
N LYS A 296 8.49 -21.74 -11.23
CA LYS A 296 8.74 -21.98 -12.66
C LYS A 296 7.63 -22.76 -13.34
N MET A 297 7.08 -23.73 -12.65
CA MET A 297 5.95 -24.50 -13.14
C MET A 297 4.69 -23.64 -13.22
N LEU A 298 4.38 -22.88 -12.16
CA LEU A 298 3.20 -22.00 -12.08
C LEU A 298 3.26 -20.86 -13.11
N LEU A 299 4.44 -20.29 -13.37
CA LEU A 299 4.61 -19.25 -14.41
C LEU A 299 4.33 -19.74 -15.83
N LYS A 300 4.39 -21.05 -16.07
CA LYS A 300 4.03 -21.67 -17.34
C LYS A 300 2.54 -22.02 -17.43
N CYS A 301 1.84 -22.03 -16.29
CA CYS A 301 0.42 -22.35 -16.25
C CYS A 301 -0.44 -21.15 -16.64
N PRO A 302 -1.56 -21.39 -17.32
CA PRO A 302 -2.58 -20.37 -17.53
C PRO A 302 -3.10 -19.83 -16.19
N ARG A 303 -3.60 -18.61 -16.18
CA ARG A 303 -4.13 -17.97 -14.97
C ARG A 303 -5.62 -18.22 -14.81
N ILE A 304 -6.11 -18.21 -13.59
CA ILE A 304 -7.56 -18.32 -13.31
C ILE A 304 -8.37 -17.30 -14.09
N LYS A 305 -7.87 -16.06 -14.26
CA LYS A 305 -8.52 -15.01 -15.06
C LYS A 305 -8.70 -15.37 -16.56
N ASP A 306 -7.92 -16.31 -17.07
CA ASP A 306 -8.04 -16.74 -18.46
C ASP A 306 -9.30 -17.62 -18.64
N TYR A 307 -9.71 -18.30 -17.58
CA TYR A 307 -10.87 -19.21 -17.54
C TYR A 307 -12.11 -18.62 -16.89
N THR A 308 -11.97 -17.57 -16.08
CA THR A 308 -13.07 -17.02 -15.29
C THR A 308 -13.18 -15.51 -15.42
N THR A 309 -14.39 -14.99 -15.17
CA THR A 309 -14.63 -13.59 -14.83
C THR A 309 -14.77 -13.47 -13.33
N SER A 310 -14.34 -12.35 -12.74
CA SER A 310 -14.41 -12.13 -11.30
C SER A 310 -15.22 -10.89 -10.97
N HIS A 311 -16.14 -11.03 -10.04
CA HIS A 311 -17.05 -9.97 -9.57
C HIS A 311 -17.13 -9.95 -8.05
N ARG A 312 -17.71 -8.86 -7.51
CA ARG A 312 -18.05 -8.74 -6.07
C ARG A 312 -19.55 -8.64 -5.91
N GLY A 313 -20.07 -9.18 -4.82
CA GLY A 313 -21.49 -9.09 -4.49
C GLY A 313 -21.90 -7.71 -3.97
N VAL A 314 -23.06 -7.66 -3.31
CA VAL A 314 -23.68 -6.45 -2.76
C VAL A 314 -22.72 -5.71 -1.83
N GLU A 315 -22.66 -4.39 -1.94
CA GLU A 315 -21.76 -3.54 -1.15
C GLU A 315 -22.24 -3.37 0.30
N LEU A 316 -22.49 -4.48 0.96
CA LEU A 316 -22.87 -4.54 2.38
C LEU A 316 -21.80 -5.29 3.18
N SER A 317 -21.62 -4.85 4.44
CA SER A 317 -20.80 -5.58 5.41
C SER A 317 -21.47 -6.92 5.76
N LYS A 318 -20.73 -7.82 6.44
CA LYS A 318 -21.28 -9.10 6.93
C LYS A 318 -22.59 -8.95 7.71
N LYS A 319 -22.67 -7.95 8.59
CA LYS A 319 -23.87 -7.70 9.41
C LYS A 319 -25.00 -7.03 8.62
N GLY A 320 -24.78 -6.64 7.36
CA GLY A 320 -25.81 -6.01 6.52
C GLY A 320 -26.43 -4.74 7.10
N ILE A 321 -25.69 -4.00 7.94
CA ILE A 321 -26.22 -2.80 8.56
C ILE A 321 -26.31 -1.69 7.52
N VAL A 322 -27.52 -1.11 7.41
CA VAL A 322 -27.83 -0.01 6.51
C VAL A 322 -28.42 1.17 7.28
N LEU A 323 -28.17 2.36 6.76
CA LEU A 323 -28.61 3.63 7.31
C LEU A 323 -29.53 4.33 6.32
N ARG A 324 -30.63 4.92 6.79
CA ARG A 324 -31.58 5.67 5.96
C ARG A 324 -31.35 7.18 6.14
N CYS A 325 -31.01 7.85 5.06
CA CYS A 325 -30.84 9.30 5.08
C CYS A 325 -32.17 10.01 5.39
N PRO A 326 -32.26 10.87 6.42
CA PRO A 326 -33.48 11.60 6.72
C PRO A 326 -33.83 12.67 5.66
N ILE A 327 -32.85 13.11 4.86
CA ILE A 327 -33.03 14.15 3.83
C ILE A 327 -33.50 13.54 2.51
N CYS A 328 -32.69 12.68 1.87
CA CYS A 328 -33.03 12.10 0.57
C CYS A 328 -33.77 10.76 0.64
N LYS A 329 -34.03 10.25 1.85
CA LYS A 329 -34.75 8.99 2.13
C LYS A 329 -34.10 7.71 1.58
N LYS A 330 -32.92 7.79 0.92
CA LYS A 330 -32.19 6.65 0.39
C LYS A 330 -31.41 5.92 1.47
N TRP A 331 -31.26 4.62 1.27
CA TRP A 331 -30.45 3.76 2.12
C TRP A 331 -28.99 3.71 1.64
N PHE A 332 -28.08 3.50 2.56
CA PHE A 332 -26.65 3.31 2.26
C PHE A 332 -25.98 2.44 3.34
N PRO A 333 -24.86 1.75 3.02
CA PRO A 333 -24.15 0.93 3.98
C PRO A 333 -23.60 1.74 5.16
N GLU A 334 -23.57 1.15 6.36
CA GLU A 334 -22.96 1.80 7.53
C GLU A 334 -21.47 2.08 7.26
N PRO A 335 -20.98 3.32 7.43
CA PRO A 335 -19.58 3.69 7.24
C PRO A 335 -18.65 2.92 8.19
N LYS A 336 -17.41 2.70 7.79
CA LYS A 336 -16.39 2.00 8.59
C LYS A 336 -16.15 2.68 9.95
N ASN A 337 -16.14 4.02 9.99
CA ASN A 337 -16.02 4.77 11.23
C ASN A 337 -17.38 4.85 11.94
N LYS A 338 -17.59 3.91 12.86
CA LYS A 338 -18.86 3.79 13.61
C LYS A 338 -19.03 4.83 14.72
N ASN A 339 -17.95 5.46 15.14
CA ASN A 339 -17.96 6.41 16.28
C ASN A 339 -18.06 7.87 15.82
N SER A 340 -18.16 8.14 14.52
CA SER A 340 -18.33 9.49 14.00
C SER A 340 -19.72 10.04 14.39
N VAL A 341 -19.75 11.24 14.98
CA VAL A 341 -20.97 11.96 15.31
C VAL A 341 -21.71 12.40 14.05
N LEU A 342 -20.96 12.73 12.99
CA LEU A 342 -21.49 13.15 11.70
C LEU A 342 -21.25 12.05 10.66
N VAL A 343 -22.27 11.78 9.85
CA VAL A 343 -22.22 10.83 8.73
C VAL A 343 -22.56 11.55 7.44
N LYS A 344 -21.69 11.42 6.44
CA LYS A 344 -21.95 11.95 5.11
C LYS A 344 -22.77 10.98 4.29
N CYS A 345 -23.94 11.41 3.83
CA CYS A 345 -24.75 10.60 2.92
C CYS A 345 -24.06 10.46 1.56
N PRO A 346 -23.84 9.24 1.03
CA PRO A 346 -23.20 9.05 -0.27
C PRO A 346 -24.05 9.52 -1.45
N HIS A 347 -25.36 9.68 -1.26
CA HIS A 347 -26.29 10.08 -2.32
C HIS A 347 -26.46 11.60 -2.43
N CYS A 348 -26.89 12.25 -1.33
CA CYS A 348 -27.14 13.71 -1.34
C CYS A 348 -25.96 14.54 -0.83
N LYS A 349 -24.86 13.90 -0.40
CA LYS A 349 -23.62 14.52 0.10
C LYS A 349 -23.76 15.31 1.41
N ASN A 350 -24.95 15.46 1.98
CA ASN A 350 -25.17 16.18 3.23
C ASN A 350 -24.52 15.46 4.42
N LEU A 351 -24.00 16.24 5.38
CA LEU A 351 -23.56 15.78 6.69
C LEU A 351 -24.77 15.73 7.63
N ILE A 352 -24.94 14.61 8.30
CA ILE A 352 -26.11 14.32 9.14
C ILE A 352 -25.61 13.80 10.48
N GLU A 353 -26.16 14.31 11.57
CA GLU A 353 -25.85 13.74 12.89
C GLU A 353 -26.40 12.31 12.99
N ARG A 354 -25.54 11.39 13.44
CA ARG A 354 -25.87 9.96 13.50
C ARG A 354 -27.13 9.65 14.30
N LYS A 355 -27.45 10.43 15.33
CA LYS A 355 -28.66 10.26 16.16
C LYS A 355 -29.97 10.42 15.39
N TYR A 356 -29.97 11.12 14.24
CA TYR A 356 -31.18 11.30 13.41
C TYR A 356 -31.26 10.31 12.26
N ILE A 357 -30.31 9.37 12.14
CA ILE A 357 -30.27 8.39 11.07
C ILE A 357 -30.92 7.10 11.53
N TYR A 358 -31.99 6.67 10.82
CA TYR A 358 -32.60 5.37 11.06
C TYR A 358 -31.63 4.25 10.58
N LYS A 359 -31.55 3.20 11.43
CA LYS A 359 -30.64 2.06 11.20
C LYS A 359 -31.44 0.79 11.11
N GLU A 360 -31.10 -0.07 10.14
CA GLU A 360 -31.73 -1.37 9.94
C GLU A 360 -30.69 -2.46 9.63
N ILE A 361 -31.07 -3.71 9.83
CA ILE A 361 -30.25 -4.89 9.50
C ILE A 361 -30.88 -5.53 8.27
N ALA A 362 -30.21 -5.37 7.13
CA ALA A 362 -30.65 -5.91 5.83
C ALA A 362 -30.27 -7.38 5.61
N ILE A 363 -29.40 -7.97 6.45
CA ILE A 363 -29.01 -9.39 6.36
C ILE A 363 -29.34 -10.06 7.70
N SER A 364 -30.14 -11.12 7.70
CA SER A 364 -30.52 -11.88 8.89
C SER A 364 -30.58 -13.38 8.62
N GLU A 365 -30.52 -14.21 9.68
CA GLU A 365 -30.70 -15.65 9.57
C GLU A 365 -32.19 -16.05 9.49
N ASN A 366 -33.09 -15.13 9.82
CA ASN A 366 -34.53 -15.35 9.76
C ASN A 366 -35.07 -14.91 8.41
N GLU A 367 -35.78 -15.80 7.72
CA GLU A 367 -36.50 -15.54 6.48
C GLU A 367 -37.71 -14.65 6.71
N LYS A 368 -37.91 -13.65 5.85
CA LYS A 368 -39.11 -12.82 5.78
C LYS A 368 -39.58 -12.77 4.32
N SER A 369 -40.86 -12.35 4.11
CA SER A 369 -41.51 -12.39 2.78
C SER A 369 -40.75 -11.70 1.65
N ASP A 370 -39.97 -10.63 1.96
CA ASP A 370 -39.27 -9.80 0.95
C ASP A 370 -37.79 -10.03 0.92
N MET A 371 -37.33 -11.20 1.40
CA MET A 371 -35.91 -11.54 1.47
C MET A 371 -35.54 -12.64 0.47
N THR A 372 -34.28 -12.59 0.01
CA THR A 372 -33.67 -13.64 -0.81
C THR A 372 -32.43 -14.21 -0.14
N ARG A 373 -32.03 -15.41 -0.55
CA ARG A 373 -30.87 -16.10 0.01
C ARG A 373 -29.56 -15.37 -0.29
N ILE A 374 -28.70 -15.24 0.73
CA ILE A 374 -27.37 -14.64 0.61
C ILE A 374 -26.31 -15.51 1.29
N ILE A 375 -25.15 -15.66 0.64
CA ILE A 375 -23.96 -16.30 1.21
C ILE A 375 -23.00 -15.19 1.63
N VAL A 376 -22.60 -15.19 2.89
CA VAL A 376 -21.55 -14.32 3.43
C VAL A 376 -20.22 -15.09 3.56
N GLY A 377 -19.12 -14.38 3.79
CA GLY A 377 -17.80 -15.02 3.78
C GLY A 377 -17.65 -16.23 4.70
N GLU A 378 -18.36 -16.26 5.84
CA GLU A 378 -18.30 -17.39 6.79
C GLU A 378 -19.08 -18.62 6.35
N ASP A 379 -19.96 -18.46 5.38
CA ASP A 379 -20.74 -19.55 4.80
C ASP A 379 -20.00 -20.29 3.69
N ILE A 380 -18.75 -19.87 3.39
CA ILE A 380 -17.89 -20.48 2.39
C ILE A 380 -16.89 -21.40 3.08
N PHE A 381 -16.90 -22.64 2.71
CA PHE A 381 -15.99 -23.70 3.13
C PHE A 381 -15.25 -24.27 1.92
N ARG A 382 -14.14 -24.97 2.12
CA ARG A 382 -13.48 -25.68 1.04
C ARG A 382 -14.47 -26.62 0.34
N TYR A 383 -14.60 -26.44 -0.96
CA TYR A 383 -15.44 -27.23 -1.89
C TYR A 383 -16.96 -27.01 -1.75
N ARG A 384 -17.47 -26.38 -0.70
CA ARG A 384 -18.92 -26.23 -0.49
C ARG A 384 -19.27 -24.87 0.09
N THR A 385 -20.51 -24.50 -0.11
CA THR A 385 -21.16 -23.35 0.50
C THR A 385 -22.33 -23.77 1.39
N ARG A 386 -22.68 -22.94 2.36
CA ARG A 386 -23.86 -23.12 3.20
C ARG A 386 -24.61 -21.78 3.26
N CYS A 387 -25.80 -21.74 2.71
CA CYS A 387 -26.62 -20.55 2.79
C CYS A 387 -27.47 -20.58 4.06
N LYS A 388 -27.18 -19.69 5.04
CA LYS A 388 -27.91 -19.56 6.29
C LYS A 388 -28.63 -18.23 6.42
N SER A 389 -28.31 -17.27 5.56
CA SER A 389 -28.73 -15.89 5.70
C SER A 389 -29.61 -15.46 4.53
N TYR A 390 -30.42 -14.45 4.79
CA TYR A 390 -31.31 -13.81 3.84
C TYR A 390 -31.04 -12.33 3.80
N ILE A 391 -31.17 -11.70 2.63
CA ILE A 391 -31.00 -10.26 2.41
C ILE A 391 -32.33 -9.65 1.99
N GLN A 392 -32.67 -8.52 2.62
CA GLN A 392 -33.81 -7.71 2.24
C GLN A 392 -33.54 -7.00 0.91
N LEU A 393 -34.46 -7.14 -0.05
CA LEU A 393 -34.44 -6.44 -1.33
C LEU A 393 -35.23 -5.13 -1.26
N GLY A 394 -35.15 -4.33 -2.34
CA GLY A 394 -35.96 -3.12 -2.49
C GLY A 394 -35.54 -1.90 -1.65
N LEU A 395 -34.42 -1.95 -0.93
CA LEU A 395 -33.92 -0.79 -0.19
C LEU A 395 -33.34 0.24 -1.17
N ASN A 396 -34.12 1.27 -1.49
CA ASN A 396 -33.74 2.30 -2.46
C ASN A 396 -32.42 2.99 -2.06
N GLY A 397 -31.41 2.90 -2.92
CA GLY A 397 -30.06 3.42 -2.70
C GLY A 397 -29.01 2.34 -2.43
N ILE A 398 -29.39 1.11 -2.13
CA ILE A 398 -28.47 -0.03 -2.05
C ILE A 398 -28.23 -0.58 -3.47
N ASN A 399 -26.95 -0.76 -3.80
CA ASN A 399 -26.55 -1.35 -5.07
C ASN A 399 -26.49 -2.89 -4.93
N TYR A 400 -27.54 -3.56 -5.35
CA TYR A 400 -27.63 -5.03 -5.31
C TYR A 400 -26.88 -5.71 -6.46
N LYS A 401 -26.27 -4.92 -7.40
CA LYS A 401 -25.66 -5.39 -8.66
C LYS A 401 -26.70 -5.99 -9.61
N ASP A 402 -26.24 -6.46 -10.78
CA ASP A 402 -27.10 -7.15 -11.73
C ASP A 402 -27.44 -8.57 -11.24
N ASN A 403 -28.71 -8.97 -11.32
CA ASN A 403 -29.17 -10.29 -10.93
C ASN A 403 -28.46 -11.42 -11.69
N LYS A 404 -28.10 -11.20 -12.95
CA LYS A 404 -27.33 -12.15 -13.78
C LYS A 404 -26.03 -12.57 -13.12
N LEU A 405 -25.46 -11.73 -12.25
CA LEU A 405 -24.26 -12.04 -11.48
C LEU A 405 -24.47 -13.21 -10.50
N TYR A 406 -25.69 -13.43 -10.07
CA TYR A 406 -26.01 -14.46 -9.08
C TYR A 406 -26.62 -15.72 -9.72
N GLU A 407 -26.94 -15.70 -11.01
CA GLU A 407 -27.54 -16.80 -11.72
C GLU A 407 -26.52 -17.89 -12.10
N GLY A 408 -26.98 -19.13 -12.14
CA GLY A 408 -26.19 -20.29 -12.55
C GLY A 408 -25.14 -20.72 -11.53
N THR A 409 -24.39 -21.75 -11.93
CA THR A 409 -23.27 -22.27 -11.13
C THR A 409 -22.17 -21.23 -11.04
N LYS A 410 -21.65 -21.01 -9.84
CA LYS A 410 -20.57 -20.07 -9.60
C LYS A 410 -19.66 -20.50 -8.45
N ILE A 411 -18.39 -20.19 -8.59
CA ILE A 411 -17.40 -20.41 -7.53
C ILE A 411 -17.33 -19.16 -6.66
N LEU A 412 -17.43 -19.34 -5.36
CA LEU A 412 -17.37 -18.29 -4.37
C LEU A 412 -16.06 -18.38 -3.58
N ILE A 413 -15.31 -17.26 -3.54
CA ILE A 413 -14.05 -17.20 -2.78
C ILE A 413 -14.21 -16.22 -1.62
N ARG A 414 -13.84 -16.67 -0.43
CA ARG A 414 -13.81 -15.84 0.77
C ARG A 414 -12.63 -14.87 0.70
N LYS A 415 -12.90 -13.57 0.87
CA LYS A 415 -11.87 -12.51 0.82
C LYS A 415 -10.96 -12.48 2.06
N THR A 416 -11.43 -12.93 3.21
CA THR A 416 -10.73 -12.83 4.49
C THR A 416 -10.41 -14.22 5.04
N GLY A 417 -9.23 -14.37 5.65
CA GLY A 417 -8.75 -15.64 6.19
C GLY A 417 -7.32 -15.93 5.73
N VAL A 418 -6.76 -17.03 6.19
CA VAL A 418 -5.44 -17.51 5.75
C VAL A 418 -5.63 -18.39 4.52
N GLY A 419 -4.94 -18.04 3.43
CA GLY A 419 -5.01 -18.77 2.16
C GLY A 419 -6.37 -18.65 1.47
N ILE A 420 -6.50 -19.32 0.32
CA ILE A 420 -7.74 -19.35 -0.44
C ILE A 420 -8.72 -20.39 0.14
N THR A 421 -9.94 -19.94 0.42
CA THR A 421 -11.08 -20.82 0.72
C THR A 421 -12.14 -20.57 -0.34
N ALA A 422 -12.39 -21.58 -1.17
CA ALA A 422 -13.37 -21.53 -2.26
C ALA A 422 -14.44 -22.61 -2.10
N GLY A 423 -15.69 -22.24 -2.33
CA GLY A 423 -16.85 -23.13 -2.39
C GLY A 423 -17.62 -22.94 -3.69
N ILE A 424 -18.54 -23.83 -3.99
CA ILE A 424 -19.40 -23.75 -5.18
C ILE A 424 -20.86 -23.50 -4.75
N ASP A 425 -21.54 -22.64 -5.48
CA ASP A 425 -22.98 -22.38 -5.28
C ASP A 425 -23.76 -22.74 -6.56
N TYR A 426 -24.77 -23.58 -6.38
CA TYR A 426 -25.71 -24.02 -7.40
C TYR A 426 -27.12 -23.39 -7.24
N ASN A 427 -27.32 -22.58 -6.18
CA ASN A 427 -28.65 -22.16 -5.73
C ASN A 427 -28.98 -20.70 -6.04
N ASN A 428 -28.25 -20.04 -6.92
CA ASN A 428 -28.44 -18.64 -7.29
C ASN A 428 -28.41 -17.67 -6.09
N CYS A 429 -27.68 -18.02 -5.02
CA CYS A 429 -27.58 -17.15 -3.84
C CYS A 429 -26.87 -15.87 -4.17
N MET A 430 -27.34 -14.76 -3.63
CA MET A 430 -26.61 -13.50 -3.62
C MET A 430 -25.37 -13.60 -2.75
N THR A 431 -24.46 -12.66 -2.84
CA THR A 431 -23.27 -12.56 -1.98
C THR A 431 -23.01 -11.12 -1.56
N ASN A 432 -22.30 -10.92 -0.47
CA ASN A 432 -21.88 -9.59 -0.05
C ASN A 432 -20.46 -9.25 -0.58
N GLN A 433 -19.99 -8.01 -0.32
CA GLN A 433 -18.70 -7.50 -0.83
C GLN A 433 -17.45 -8.23 -0.35
N VAL A 434 -17.54 -9.09 0.67
CA VAL A 434 -16.41 -9.89 1.19
C VAL A 434 -16.28 -11.25 0.51
N VAL A 435 -17.06 -11.47 -0.54
CA VAL A 435 -17.04 -12.66 -1.37
C VAL A 435 -16.71 -12.28 -2.81
N TYR A 436 -15.72 -12.95 -3.42
CA TYR A 436 -15.52 -12.92 -4.84
C TYR A 436 -16.36 -13.99 -5.53
N ILE A 437 -17.03 -13.61 -6.62
CA ILE A 437 -17.84 -14.46 -7.46
C ILE A 437 -17.03 -14.74 -8.73
N LEU A 438 -16.77 -16.01 -9.02
CA LEU A 438 -16.15 -16.43 -10.27
C LEU A 438 -17.18 -17.17 -11.13
N HIS A 439 -17.33 -16.72 -12.37
CA HIS A 439 -18.05 -17.44 -13.40
C HIS A 439 -17.07 -17.95 -14.45
N ARG A 440 -17.22 -19.22 -14.84
CA ARG A 440 -16.46 -19.80 -15.94
C ARG A 440 -16.85 -19.12 -17.25
N LYS A 441 -15.87 -18.76 -18.07
CA LYS A 441 -16.10 -18.22 -19.42
C LYS A 441 -16.65 -19.30 -20.35
N LYS A 442 -17.46 -18.91 -21.34
CA LYS A 442 -18.08 -19.83 -22.28
C LYS A 442 -17.07 -20.44 -23.26
N ASP A 443 -16.04 -19.67 -23.64
CA ASP A 443 -15.09 -20.02 -24.69
C ASP A 443 -13.84 -20.75 -24.18
N VAL A 444 -13.93 -21.40 -23.01
CA VAL A 444 -12.82 -22.16 -22.43
C VAL A 444 -12.98 -23.67 -22.74
N ASN A 445 -11.84 -24.38 -22.73
CA ASN A 445 -11.82 -25.82 -22.95
C ASN A 445 -12.85 -26.53 -22.04
N PRO A 446 -13.75 -27.35 -22.56
CA PRO A 446 -14.80 -28.04 -21.79
C PRO A 446 -14.29 -28.90 -20.64
N ILE A 447 -13.06 -29.41 -20.73
CA ILE A 447 -12.41 -30.21 -19.67
C ILE A 447 -12.19 -29.37 -18.41
N ILE A 448 -12.04 -28.05 -18.52
CA ILE A 448 -11.86 -27.15 -17.38
C ILE A 448 -13.24 -26.78 -16.83
N THR A 449 -13.80 -27.67 -16.03
CA THR A 449 -15.11 -27.47 -15.37
C THR A 449 -14.98 -26.58 -14.14
N ASP A 450 -16.11 -26.15 -13.57
CA ASP A 450 -16.13 -25.39 -12.31
C ASP A 450 -15.51 -26.20 -11.16
N GLU A 451 -15.71 -27.52 -11.15
CA GLU A 451 -15.12 -28.41 -10.13
C GLU A 451 -13.60 -28.50 -10.26
N VAL A 452 -13.06 -28.52 -11.47
CA VAL A 452 -11.62 -28.50 -11.74
C VAL A 452 -11.01 -27.19 -11.22
N ILE A 453 -11.63 -26.06 -11.52
CA ILE A 453 -11.19 -24.74 -11.03
C ILE A 453 -11.27 -24.70 -9.50
N LEU A 454 -12.34 -25.20 -8.93
CA LEU A 454 -12.56 -25.27 -7.48
C LEU A 454 -11.49 -26.14 -6.79
N ALA A 455 -11.15 -27.28 -7.39
CA ALA A 455 -10.10 -28.18 -6.90
C ALA A 455 -8.73 -27.50 -6.89
N ILE A 456 -8.39 -26.78 -7.97
CA ILE A 456 -7.15 -26.01 -8.09
C ILE A 456 -7.10 -24.95 -7.01
N LEU A 457 -8.15 -24.12 -6.86
CA LEU A 457 -8.20 -23.03 -5.87
C LEU A 457 -8.03 -23.53 -4.42
N ASN A 458 -8.57 -24.70 -4.09
CA ASN A 458 -8.45 -25.29 -2.77
C ASN A 458 -7.21 -26.21 -2.59
N SER A 459 -6.37 -26.33 -3.62
CA SER A 459 -5.19 -27.18 -3.56
C SER A 459 -4.16 -26.69 -2.54
N ARG A 460 -3.34 -27.62 -2.03
CA ARG A 460 -2.24 -27.27 -1.11
C ARG A 460 -1.23 -26.35 -1.76
N ILE A 461 -0.99 -26.48 -3.08
CA ILE A 461 -0.07 -25.63 -3.84
C ILE A 461 -0.56 -24.19 -3.79
N ILE A 462 -1.82 -23.93 -4.11
CA ILE A 462 -2.38 -22.57 -4.08
C ILE A 462 -2.40 -22.03 -2.64
N THR A 463 -2.81 -22.84 -1.65
CA THR A 463 -2.78 -22.40 -0.23
C THR A 463 -1.37 -22.05 0.25
N TYR A 464 -0.35 -22.71 -0.29
CA TYR A 464 1.05 -22.43 0.04
C TYR A 464 1.54 -21.09 -0.56
N TYR A 465 0.99 -20.69 -1.72
CA TYR A 465 1.39 -19.47 -2.44
C TYR A 465 0.54 -18.23 -2.10
N THR A 466 -0.53 -18.35 -1.35
CA THR A 466 -1.42 -17.24 -0.96
C THR A 466 -1.33 -16.92 0.53
#